data_0f2bf8fa919c50dc87c9690575202ab7
#
_entry.id   0f2bf8fa919c50dc87c9690575202ab7
#
_cell.length_a   1.000
_cell.length_b   1.000
_cell.length_c   1.000
_cell.angle_alpha   90.00
_cell.angle_beta   90.00
_cell.angle_gamma   90.00
#
_symmetry.space_group_name_H-M   'P 1'
#
loop_
_entity.id
_entity.type
_entity.pdbx_description
1 polymer ?
#
loop_
_entity_poly.entity_id
_entity_poly.type
_entity_poly.pdbx_seq_one_letter_code
_entity_poly.pdbx_strand_id
1 'polypeptide(L)'
;MGEHAKGETLSVAFAGPGQHQDAGAKMIHMAPHTQSSIVSKSIARGGGRAGYRGEVRIDANAHHSANTVRCDALLVDTISRSDTYPAIDIRVDDVQLGHEATVSRVSEEQLFYLMSRGMPEDEAMAMIVRGFIEPIARELPMEYAMELNKLIEMGMEGSVG
;
A
#
# COMPACT_ATOMS: atom_id res chain seq x y z
N MET A 1 2.28 4.17 -24.06
CA MET A 1 3.67 4.48 -24.42
C MET A 1 3.72 5.60 -25.46
N GLY A 2 3.16 6.74 -25.19
CA GLY A 2 3.16 7.93 -26.05
C GLY A 2 3.09 9.18 -25.20
N GLU A 3 3.16 10.34 -25.81
CA GLU A 3 2.98 11.62 -25.12
C GLU A 3 1.65 11.65 -24.36
N HIS A 4 1.64 12.28 -23.19
CA HIS A 4 0.48 12.41 -22.31
C HIS A 4 -0.09 11.08 -21.78
N ALA A 5 0.63 9.95 -21.93
CA ALA A 5 0.18 8.69 -21.33
C ALA A 5 0.13 8.78 -19.81
N LYS A 6 -0.89 8.15 -19.22
CA LYS A 6 -1.07 8.05 -17.77
C LYS A 6 -1.03 6.58 -17.35
N GLY A 7 -0.36 6.30 -16.24
CA GLY A 7 -0.30 4.96 -15.65
C GLY A 7 -0.57 5.04 -14.15
N GLU A 8 -1.39 4.12 -13.65
CA GLU A 8 -1.68 4.01 -12.22
C GLU A 8 -1.52 2.57 -11.76
N THR A 9 -0.95 2.39 -10.59
CA THR A 9 -0.85 1.09 -9.93
C THR A 9 -1.36 1.21 -8.50
N LEU A 10 -2.36 0.41 -8.18
CA LEU A 10 -2.85 0.21 -6.82
C LEU A 10 -2.42 -1.19 -6.36
N SER A 11 -1.76 -1.28 -5.21
CA SER A 11 -1.23 -2.54 -4.67
C SER A 11 -1.64 -2.70 -3.22
N VAL A 12 -2.12 -3.89 -2.87
CA VAL A 12 -2.41 -4.28 -1.48
C VAL A 12 -1.69 -5.59 -1.19
N ALA A 13 -0.92 -5.64 -0.10
CA ALA A 13 -0.30 -6.84 0.41
C ALA A 13 -0.73 -7.08 1.85
N PHE A 14 -1.11 -8.32 2.17
CA PHE A 14 -1.46 -8.74 3.53
C PHE A 14 -0.62 -9.95 3.91
N ALA A 15 0.32 -9.79 4.85
CA ALA A 15 1.19 -10.84 5.33
C ALA A 15 0.77 -11.29 6.74
N GLY A 16 0.26 -12.50 6.85
CA GLY A 16 -0.09 -13.16 8.11
C GLY A 16 1.07 -13.97 8.73
N PRO A 17 0.81 -14.73 9.80
CA PRO A 17 1.82 -15.55 10.47
C PRO A 17 2.58 -16.48 9.52
N GLY A 18 3.91 -16.43 9.60
CA GLY A 18 4.80 -17.23 8.75
C GLY A 18 4.83 -16.84 7.27
N GLN A 19 4.13 -15.80 6.88
CA GLN A 19 4.11 -15.32 5.50
C GLN A 19 5.16 -14.22 5.28
N HIS A 20 5.77 -14.26 4.10
CA HIS A 20 6.58 -13.19 3.57
C HIS A 20 6.04 -12.83 2.19
N GLN A 21 5.47 -11.65 2.06
CA GLN A 21 4.94 -11.12 0.81
C GLN A 21 5.81 -9.98 0.32
N ASP A 22 6.17 -10.00 -0.96
CA ASP A 22 6.94 -8.95 -1.62
C ASP A 22 6.12 -8.47 -2.82
N ALA A 23 5.63 -7.25 -2.75
CA ALA A 23 4.87 -6.58 -3.80
C ALA A 23 5.73 -5.50 -4.44
N GLY A 24 5.34 -5.05 -5.64
CA GLY A 24 6.07 -3.96 -6.26
C GLY A 24 5.44 -3.46 -7.54
N ALA A 25 5.97 -2.34 -8.01
CA ALA A 25 5.56 -1.75 -9.27
C ALA A 25 6.76 -1.15 -9.99
N LYS A 26 6.71 -1.19 -11.31
CA LYS A 26 7.73 -0.57 -12.15
C LYS A 26 7.07 0.39 -13.14
N MET A 27 7.48 1.65 -13.09
CA MET A 27 7.02 2.69 -14.02
C MET A 27 8.21 3.20 -14.83
N ILE A 28 8.09 3.17 -16.17
CA ILE A 28 9.09 3.68 -17.08
C ILE A 28 8.45 4.75 -17.96
N HIS A 29 8.92 5.98 -17.83
CA HIS A 29 8.55 7.10 -18.66
C HIS A 29 9.51 7.18 -19.85
N MET A 30 8.96 7.03 -21.07
CA MET A 30 9.75 7.02 -22.32
C MET A 30 9.38 8.16 -23.26
N ALA A 31 8.32 8.89 -22.99
CA ALA A 31 7.81 9.98 -23.79
C ALA A 31 7.51 11.22 -22.91
N PRO A 32 7.52 12.43 -23.49
CA PRO A 32 7.27 13.64 -22.71
C PRO A 32 5.82 13.74 -22.22
N HIS A 33 5.62 14.58 -21.20
CA HIS A 33 4.33 14.88 -20.58
C HIS A 33 3.58 13.65 -20.03
N THR A 34 4.28 12.58 -19.68
CA THR A 34 3.67 11.38 -19.11
C THR A 34 3.48 11.51 -17.60
N GLN A 35 2.48 10.83 -17.07
CA GLN A 35 2.16 10.85 -15.65
C GLN A 35 2.02 9.43 -15.11
N SER A 36 2.53 9.17 -13.91
CA SER A 36 2.26 7.92 -13.22
C SER A 36 2.04 8.11 -11.73
N SER A 37 1.24 7.21 -11.16
CA SER A 37 0.95 7.12 -9.74
C SER A 37 1.09 5.69 -9.27
N ILE A 38 1.77 5.49 -8.15
CA ILE A 38 1.87 4.20 -7.47
C ILE A 38 1.37 4.41 -6.04
N VAL A 39 0.32 3.68 -5.68
CA VAL A 39 -0.17 3.63 -4.29
C VAL A 39 -0.06 2.19 -3.82
N SER A 40 0.77 1.95 -2.82
CA SER A 40 0.96 0.64 -2.21
C SER A 40 0.58 0.68 -0.74
N LYS A 41 -0.32 -0.23 -0.34
CA LYS A 41 -0.67 -0.43 1.06
C LYS A 41 -0.34 -1.85 1.48
N SER A 42 0.37 -1.97 2.58
CA SER A 42 0.74 -3.27 3.13
C SER A 42 0.31 -3.40 4.59
N ILE A 43 -0.08 -4.62 4.94
CA ILE A 43 -0.46 -4.99 6.31
C ILE A 43 0.37 -6.19 6.69
N ALA A 44 0.93 -6.17 7.90
CA ALA A 44 1.65 -7.30 8.45
C ALA A 44 1.16 -7.60 9.87
N ARG A 45 0.88 -8.89 10.16
CA ARG A 45 0.42 -9.37 11.47
C ARG A 45 1.04 -10.71 11.83
N GLY A 46 1.06 -11.03 13.13
CA GLY A 46 1.48 -12.34 13.66
C GLY A 46 2.92 -12.70 13.28
N GLY A 47 3.81 -11.71 13.18
CA GLY A 47 5.19 -11.89 12.74
C GLY A 47 5.35 -11.98 11.21
N GLY A 48 4.29 -11.71 10.44
CA GLY A 48 4.35 -11.62 8.99
C GLY A 48 5.29 -10.49 8.52
N ARG A 49 5.80 -10.61 7.31
CA ARG A 49 6.67 -9.62 6.69
C ARG A 49 6.11 -9.18 5.34
N ALA A 50 5.90 -7.88 5.17
CA ALA A 50 5.49 -7.29 3.92
C ALA A 50 6.63 -6.44 3.33
N GLY A 51 7.01 -6.70 2.08
CA GLY A 51 8.00 -5.94 1.33
C GLY A 51 7.36 -5.18 0.18
N TYR A 52 7.87 -3.99 -0.12
CA TYR A 52 7.56 -3.26 -1.33
C TYR A 52 8.84 -2.95 -2.10
N ARG A 53 8.86 -3.29 -3.40
CA ARG A 53 9.94 -2.96 -4.34
C ARG A 53 9.40 -2.11 -5.47
N GLY A 54 9.75 -0.82 -5.46
CA GLY A 54 9.33 0.13 -6.48
C GLY A 54 10.48 0.54 -7.39
N GLU A 55 10.26 0.55 -8.70
CA GLU A 55 11.20 1.13 -9.65
C GLU A 55 10.50 2.21 -10.48
N VAL A 56 11.05 3.41 -10.48
CA VAL A 56 10.63 4.52 -11.35
C VAL A 56 11.82 4.93 -12.19
N ARG A 57 11.68 4.83 -13.53
CA ARG A 57 12.67 5.33 -14.46
C ARG A 57 12.06 6.38 -15.38
N ILE A 58 12.75 7.51 -15.50
CA ILE A 58 12.39 8.59 -16.42
C ILE A 58 13.53 8.75 -17.41
N ASP A 59 13.29 8.33 -18.64
CA ASP A 59 14.29 8.37 -19.72
C ASP A 59 14.56 9.81 -20.20
N ALA A 60 15.70 10.04 -20.86
CA ALA A 60 16.17 11.36 -21.29
C ALA A 60 15.19 12.12 -22.20
N ASN A 61 14.28 11.43 -22.88
CA ASN A 61 13.28 12.04 -23.77
C ASN A 61 11.94 12.30 -23.05
N ALA A 62 11.81 11.93 -21.78
CA ALA A 62 10.54 12.03 -21.04
C ALA A 62 10.40 13.37 -20.29
N HIS A 63 10.65 14.48 -20.99
CA HIS A 63 10.52 15.84 -20.47
C HIS A 63 9.11 16.11 -19.89
N HIS A 64 9.02 16.96 -18.87
CA HIS A 64 7.76 17.39 -18.24
C HIS A 64 6.90 16.23 -17.71
N SER A 65 7.51 15.09 -17.43
CA SER A 65 6.82 13.96 -16.84
C SER A 65 6.69 14.10 -15.32
N ALA A 66 5.67 13.47 -14.76
CA ALA A 66 5.42 13.48 -13.32
C ALA A 66 5.18 12.06 -12.79
N ASN A 67 5.76 11.76 -11.63
CA ASN A 67 5.50 10.52 -10.92
C ASN A 67 5.24 10.80 -9.43
N THR A 68 4.29 10.07 -8.85
CA THR A 68 4.05 10.05 -7.41
C THR A 68 4.04 8.61 -6.93
N VAL A 69 4.82 8.33 -5.90
CA VAL A 69 4.85 7.03 -5.21
C VAL A 69 4.45 7.24 -3.76
N ARG A 70 3.44 6.51 -3.32
CA ARG A 70 3.02 6.48 -1.93
C ARG A 70 2.97 5.05 -1.41
N CYS A 71 3.75 4.77 -0.37
CA CYS A 71 3.84 3.46 0.26
C CYS A 71 3.46 3.58 1.74
N ASP A 72 2.30 3.06 2.09
CA ASP A 72 1.82 3.04 3.48
C ASP A 72 1.85 1.60 4.01
N ALA A 73 2.44 1.39 5.18
CA ALA A 73 2.44 0.10 5.85
C ALA A 73 1.77 0.20 7.23
N LEU A 74 0.92 -0.77 7.55
CA LEU A 74 0.28 -0.93 8.84
C LEU A 74 0.76 -2.21 9.52
N LEU A 75 1.40 -2.08 10.67
CA LEU A 75 1.81 -3.18 11.52
C LEU A 75 0.72 -3.41 12.58
N VAL A 76 0.15 -4.60 12.60
CA VAL A 76 -0.92 -4.96 13.54
C VAL A 76 -0.37 -5.26 14.93
N ASP A 77 0.89 -5.71 15.00
CA ASP A 77 1.57 -6.10 16.23
C ASP A 77 3.03 -5.62 16.25
N THR A 78 3.76 -5.98 17.32
CA THR A 78 5.14 -5.54 17.54
C THR A 78 6.19 -6.45 16.91
N ILE A 79 5.82 -7.67 16.46
CA ILE A 79 6.74 -8.66 15.90
C ILE A 79 6.72 -8.70 14.37
N SER A 80 5.70 -8.10 13.76
CA SER A 80 5.55 -7.98 12.30
C SER A 80 6.48 -6.91 11.72
N ARG A 81 6.80 -7.03 10.42
CA ARG A 81 7.75 -6.15 9.74
C ARG A 81 7.23 -5.68 8.40
N SER A 82 7.65 -4.47 8.03
CA SER A 82 7.50 -3.93 6.68
C SER A 82 8.83 -3.35 6.20
N ASP A 83 9.17 -3.63 4.95
CA ASP A 83 10.39 -3.12 4.31
C ASP A 83 10.02 -2.46 2.98
N THR A 84 10.68 -1.34 2.66
CA THR A 84 10.46 -0.62 1.40
C THR A 84 11.80 -0.42 0.69
N TYR A 85 11.87 -0.82 -0.60
CA TYR A 85 13.07 -0.75 -1.43
C TYR A 85 12.77 0.07 -2.69
N PRO A 86 12.85 1.40 -2.60
CA PRO A 86 12.66 2.24 -3.78
C PRO A 86 13.91 2.28 -4.65
N ALA A 87 13.73 2.21 -5.97
CA ALA A 87 14.75 2.45 -6.98
C ALA A 87 14.27 3.57 -7.93
N ILE A 88 15.07 4.61 -8.06
CA ILE A 88 14.71 5.80 -8.85
C ILE A 88 15.88 6.12 -9.78
N ASP A 89 15.62 6.14 -11.10
CA ASP A 89 16.57 6.48 -12.16
C ASP A 89 15.98 7.63 -13.00
N ILE A 90 16.50 8.83 -12.82
CA ILE A 90 16.05 10.04 -13.54
C ILE A 90 17.17 10.50 -14.46
N ARG A 91 16.87 10.66 -15.75
CA ARG A 91 17.83 11.01 -16.80
C ARG A 91 17.53 12.35 -17.47
N VAL A 92 16.62 13.14 -16.93
CA VAL A 92 16.21 14.46 -17.40
C VAL A 92 15.82 15.34 -16.22
N ASP A 93 16.09 16.64 -16.27
CA ASP A 93 16.01 17.52 -15.10
C ASP A 93 14.62 18.18 -14.90
N ASP A 94 13.82 18.29 -15.95
CA ASP A 94 12.54 19.03 -15.93
C ASP A 94 11.33 18.14 -15.62
N VAL A 95 11.40 17.37 -14.54
CA VAL A 95 10.39 16.43 -14.13
C VAL A 95 9.95 16.67 -12.69
N GLN A 96 8.76 16.17 -12.34
CA GLN A 96 8.24 16.20 -10.99
C GLN A 96 8.20 14.78 -10.42
N LEU A 97 8.85 14.59 -9.29
CA LEU A 97 8.85 13.30 -8.61
C LEU A 97 8.57 13.48 -7.13
N GLY A 98 7.58 12.72 -6.64
CA GLY A 98 7.25 12.63 -5.22
C GLY A 98 7.34 11.18 -4.75
N HIS A 99 8.03 10.94 -3.63
CA HIS A 99 8.04 9.65 -2.96
C HIS A 99 7.78 9.84 -1.47
N GLU A 100 6.73 9.20 -0.98
CA GLU A 100 6.35 9.19 0.42
C GLU A 100 6.23 7.74 0.89
N ALA A 101 6.85 7.44 2.04
CA ALA A 101 6.73 6.13 2.67
C ALA A 101 6.42 6.31 4.17
N THR A 102 5.36 5.65 4.62
CA THR A 102 4.92 5.68 6.02
C THR A 102 4.83 4.27 6.57
N VAL A 103 5.30 4.08 7.79
CA VAL A 103 5.08 2.84 8.55
C VAL A 103 4.40 3.23 9.86
N SER A 104 3.22 2.72 10.08
CA SER A 104 2.43 2.94 11.30
C SER A 104 2.09 1.63 11.99
N ARG A 105 1.80 1.72 13.28
CA ARG A 105 1.17 0.61 14.02
C ARG A 105 -0.28 0.95 14.30
N VAL A 106 -1.07 -0.08 14.55
CA VAL A 106 -2.41 0.10 15.06
C VAL A 106 -2.34 0.88 16.38
N SER A 107 -3.11 1.96 16.47
CA SER A 107 -3.15 2.81 17.65
C SER A 107 -3.89 2.11 18.77
N GLU A 108 -3.21 1.93 19.92
CA GLU A 108 -3.82 1.38 21.12
C GLU A 108 -4.98 2.25 21.63
N GLU A 109 -4.89 3.56 21.45
CA GLU A 109 -5.97 4.49 21.81
C GLU A 109 -7.22 4.30 20.95
N GLN A 110 -7.05 4.12 19.64
CA GLN A 110 -8.17 3.84 18.73
C GLN A 110 -8.81 2.48 19.06
N LEU A 111 -7.98 1.48 19.29
CA LEU A 111 -8.44 0.14 19.69
C LEU A 111 -9.22 0.21 21.00
N PHE A 112 -8.65 0.83 22.03
CA PHE A 112 -9.31 1.03 23.31
C PHE A 112 -10.64 1.79 23.18
N TYR A 113 -10.67 2.84 22.36
CA TYR A 113 -11.90 3.60 22.12
C TYR A 113 -13.02 2.73 21.53
N LEU A 114 -12.72 1.92 20.52
CA LEU A 114 -13.69 1.02 19.90
C LEU A 114 -14.17 -0.04 20.88
N MET A 115 -13.25 -0.64 21.64
CA MET A 115 -13.57 -1.63 22.66
C MET A 115 -14.43 -1.03 23.81
N SER A 116 -14.17 0.22 24.20
CA SER A 116 -14.97 0.92 25.22
C SER A 116 -16.42 1.18 24.78
N ARG A 117 -16.69 1.12 23.46
CA ARG A 117 -18.02 1.19 22.86
C ARG A 117 -18.71 -0.17 22.72
N GLY A 118 -18.10 -1.23 23.28
CA GLY A 118 -18.65 -2.59 23.30
C GLY A 118 -18.26 -3.46 22.10
N MET A 119 -17.32 -3.02 21.28
CA MET A 119 -16.83 -3.81 20.17
C MET A 119 -15.79 -4.83 20.67
N PRO A 120 -15.88 -6.11 20.30
CA PRO A 120 -14.82 -7.09 20.56
C PRO A 120 -13.49 -6.66 19.94
N GLU A 121 -12.37 -7.06 20.54
CA GLU A 121 -11.04 -6.62 20.11
C GLU A 121 -10.73 -6.99 18.67
N ASP A 122 -11.08 -8.19 18.24
CA ASP A 122 -10.89 -8.70 16.88
C ASP A 122 -11.70 -7.89 15.85
N GLU A 123 -12.95 -7.54 16.17
CA GLU A 123 -13.78 -6.69 15.32
C GLU A 123 -13.24 -5.26 15.23
N ALA A 124 -12.78 -4.71 16.36
CA ALA A 124 -12.18 -3.38 16.42
C ALA A 124 -10.90 -3.32 15.57
N MET A 125 -10.05 -4.34 15.69
CA MET A 125 -8.85 -4.48 14.90
C MET A 125 -9.15 -4.59 13.40
N ALA A 126 -10.09 -5.44 13.02
CA ALA A 126 -10.54 -5.60 11.63
C ALA A 126 -11.11 -4.28 11.07
N MET A 127 -11.83 -3.51 11.88
CA MET A 127 -12.34 -2.19 11.47
C MET A 127 -11.21 -1.20 11.17
N ILE A 128 -10.17 -1.15 12.00
CA ILE A 128 -9.00 -0.28 11.79
C ILE A 128 -8.28 -0.66 10.49
N VAL A 129 -8.06 -1.96 10.29
CA VAL A 129 -7.40 -2.49 9.07
C VAL A 129 -8.22 -2.19 7.82
N ARG A 130 -9.54 -2.36 7.85
CA ARG A 130 -10.43 -1.99 6.75
C ARG A 130 -10.36 -0.49 6.44
N GLY A 131 -10.39 0.36 7.46
CA GLY A 131 -10.25 1.80 7.29
C GLY A 131 -8.93 2.21 6.65
N PHE A 132 -7.84 1.49 6.94
CA PHE A 132 -6.54 1.71 6.32
C PHE A 132 -6.55 1.41 4.81
N ILE A 133 -7.28 0.38 4.36
CA ILE A 133 -7.35 -0.04 2.95
C ILE A 133 -8.46 0.67 2.18
N GLU A 134 -9.43 1.24 2.86
CA GLU A 134 -10.62 1.84 2.24
C GLU A 134 -10.32 2.76 1.04
N PRO A 135 -9.28 3.62 1.04
CA PRO A 135 -8.98 4.45 -0.13
C PRO A 135 -8.75 3.65 -1.42
N ILE A 136 -8.13 2.47 -1.32
CA ILE A 136 -7.97 1.57 -2.49
C ILE A 136 -9.27 0.84 -2.79
N ALA A 137 -9.98 0.37 -1.78
CA ALA A 137 -11.23 -0.36 -1.98
C ALA A 137 -12.29 0.49 -2.70
N ARG A 138 -12.30 1.80 -2.49
CA ARG A 138 -13.21 2.74 -3.18
C ARG A 138 -12.96 2.89 -4.68
N GLU A 139 -11.74 2.64 -5.13
CA GLU A 139 -11.37 2.70 -6.56
C GLU A 139 -11.75 1.41 -7.31
N LEU A 140 -12.08 0.34 -6.57
CA LEU A 140 -12.44 -0.95 -7.16
C LEU A 140 -13.93 -1.00 -7.54
N PRO A 141 -14.29 -1.75 -8.59
CA PRO A 141 -15.66 -2.16 -8.79
C PRO A 141 -16.23 -2.86 -7.55
N MET A 142 -17.53 -2.69 -7.31
CA MET A 142 -18.17 -3.12 -6.06
C MET A 142 -17.91 -4.60 -5.72
N GLU A 143 -17.93 -5.47 -6.73
CA GLU A 143 -17.70 -6.91 -6.55
C GLU A 143 -16.31 -7.20 -6.00
N TYR A 144 -15.28 -6.53 -6.53
CA TYR A 144 -13.90 -6.68 -6.07
C TYR A 144 -13.67 -6.02 -4.71
N ALA A 145 -14.32 -4.89 -4.43
CA ALA A 145 -14.25 -4.25 -3.13
C ALA A 145 -14.84 -5.15 -2.02
N MET A 146 -15.96 -5.82 -2.31
CA MET A 146 -16.57 -6.80 -1.38
C MET A 146 -15.66 -8.00 -1.15
N GLU A 147 -15.07 -8.56 -2.21
CA GLU A 147 -14.12 -9.67 -2.12
C GLU A 147 -12.89 -9.30 -1.30
N LEU A 148 -12.28 -8.12 -1.57
CA LEU A 148 -11.14 -7.62 -0.81
C LEU A 148 -11.46 -7.49 0.68
N ASN A 149 -12.60 -6.90 1.02
CA ASN A 149 -13.02 -6.77 2.42
C ASN A 149 -13.19 -8.12 3.10
N LYS A 150 -13.77 -9.11 2.40
CA LYS A 150 -13.93 -10.46 2.93
C LYS A 150 -12.60 -11.17 3.14
N LEU A 151 -11.65 -11.03 2.21
CA LEU A 151 -10.30 -11.58 2.34
C LEU A 151 -9.56 -10.99 3.55
N ILE A 152 -9.75 -9.69 3.82
CA ILE A 152 -9.20 -9.03 5.01
C ILE A 152 -9.82 -9.60 6.29
N GLU A 153 -11.14 -9.75 6.34
CA GLU A 153 -11.83 -10.35 7.48
C GLU A 153 -11.28 -11.75 7.78
N MET A 154 -11.24 -12.61 6.77
CA MET A 154 -10.67 -13.97 6.90
C MET A 154 -9.20 -13.93 7.35
N GLY A 155 -8.42 -12.99 6.83
CA GLY A 155 -7.03 -12.78 7.25
C GLY A 155 -6.91 -12.34 8.70
N MET A 156 -7.94 -11.69 9.26
CA MET A 156 -7.98 -11.23 10.65
C MET A 156 -8.55 -12.27 11.63
N GLU A 157 -9.40 -13.19 11.21
CA GLU A 157 -10.04 -14.21 12.06
C GLU A 157 -9.07 -15.23 12.70
N GLY A 158 -7.86 -15.36 12.25
CA GLY A 158 -6.88 -16.29 12.83
C GLY A 158 -6.14 -15.79 14.07
N SER A 159 -6.60 -14.77 14.79
CA SER A 159 -5.87 -14.14 15.89
C SER A 159 -6.26 -14.61 17.30
N VAL A 160 -7.19 -15.55 17.44
CA VAL A 160 -7.57 -16.12 18.73
C VAL A 160 -7.18 -17.59 18.77
N GLY A 161 -5.99 -17.86 19.30
CA GLY A 161 -5.44 -19.17 19.60
C GLY A 161 -4.33 -19.02 20.60
#